data_da866144b13e1f7f504784236a76117e
#
_entry.id   da866144b13e1f7f504784236a76117e
#
_cell.length_a   1.000
_cell.length_b   1.000
_cell.length_c   1.000
_cell.angle_alpha   90.00
_cell.angle_beta   90.00
_cell.angle_gamma   90.00
#
_symmetry.space_group_name_H-M   'P 1'
#
loop_
_entity.id
_entity.type
_entity.pdbx_description
1 polymer ?
#
loop_
_entity_poly.entity_id
_entity_poly.type
_entity_poly.pdbx_seq_one_letter_code
_entity_poly.pdbx_strand_id
1 'polypeptide(L)'
;MNLKKVHHIAIIGSNYEQSKHFYVDLLGFSVIRENYRPERDDYKIDLQLDGIELELFIIKNCPKRHSYPEAYGLRHLAFAV
;
A
#
# COMPACT_ATOMS: atom_id res chain seq x y z
N MET A 1 26.25 7.49 -2.43
CA MET A 1 24.85 7.90 -2.29
C MET A 1 24.45 7.88 -0.82
N ASN A 2 23.81 8.93 -0.35
CA ASN A 2 23.43 9.05 1.07
C ASN A 2 21.93 8.94 1.24
N LEU A 3 21.45 7.70 1.34
CA LEU A 3 20.05 7.46 1.62
C LEU A 3 19.76 7.80 3.08
N LYS A 4 18.67 8.52 3.34
CA LYS A 4 18.33 8.97 4.69
C LYS A 4 17.25 8.16 5.35
N LYS A 5 16.27 7.69 4.57
CA LYS A 5 15.16 6.89 5.10
C LYS A 5 14.38 6.27 3.96
N VAL A 6 13.55 5.31 4.29
CA VAL A 6 12.49 4.85 3.37
C VAL A 6 11.41 5.92 3.40
N HIS A 7 11.12 6.53 2.25
CA HIS A 7 10.12 7.59 2.16
C HIS A 7 8.70 7.02 2.11
N HIS A 8 8.49 6.09 1.19
CA HIS A 8 7.18 5.44 1.06
C HIS A 8 7.32 4.06 0.46
N ILE A 9 6.28 3.27 0.65
CA ILE A 9 6.11 1.93 0.10
C ILE A 9 4.77 1.93 -0.61
N ALA A 10 4.69 1.31 -1.78
CA ALA A 10 3.44 1.20 -2.52
C ALA A 10 2.94 -0.24 -2.50
N ILE A 11 1.65 -0.40 -2.22
CA ILE A 11 0.98 -1.69 -2.15
C ILE A 11 -0.28 -1.63 -3.02
N ILE A 12 -0.59 -2.72 -3.71
CA ILE A 12 -1.80 -2.83 -4.50
C ILE A 12 -2.79 -3.76 -3.79
N GLY A 13 -4.00 -3.25 -3.56
CA GLY A 13 -5.11 -4.04 -3.04
C GLY A 13 -6.22 -4.13 -4.07
N SER A 14 -7.09 -5.12 -3.92
CA SER A 14 -8.18 -5.38 -4.86
C SER A 14 -9.52 -4.79 -4.41
N ASN A 15 -9.66 -4.46 -3.14
CA ASN A 15 -10.94 -4.04 -2.56
C ASN A 15 -10.75 -2.81 -1.70
N TYR A 16 -11.42 -1.72 -2.08
CA TYR A 16 -11.32 -0.43 -1.41
C TYR A 16 -11.70 -0.51 0.07
N GLU A 17 -12.88 -1.05 0.36
CA GLU A 17 -13.40 -1.08 1.74
C GLU A 17 -12.54 -1.95 2.66
N GLN A 18 -12.19 -3.15 2.21
CA GLN A 18 -11.37 -4.06 3.00
C GLN A 18 -9.97 -3.51 3.25
N SER A 19 -9.34 -2.98 2.21
CA SER A 19 -7.96 -2.47 2.32
C SER A 19 -7.91 -1.25 3.22
N LYS A 20 -8.83 -0.32 3.06
CA LYS A 20 -8.88 0.88 3.88
C LYS A 20 -9.17 0.53 5.34
N HIS A 21 -10.11 -0.37 5.58
CA HIS A 21 -10.40 -0.85 6.94
C HIS A 21 -9.15 -1.47 7.59
N PHE A 22 -8.44 -2.30 6.85
CA PHE A 22 -7.25 -2.96 7.38
C PHE A 22 -6.16 -1.96 7.77
N TYR A 23 -5.78 -1.09 6.85
CA TYR A 23 -4.66 -0.18 7.11
C TYR A 23 -5.02 0.98 8.03
N VAL A 24 -6.22 1.54 7.92
CA VAL A 24 -6.62 2.70 8.73
C VAL A 24 -7.20 2.26 10.08
N ASP A 25 -8.22 1.41 10.06
CA ASP A 25 -8.95 1.09 11.30
C ASP A 25 -8.19 0.08 12.17
N LEU A 26 -7.61 -0.95 11.56
CA LEU A 26 -6.93 -1.99 12.32
C LEU A 26 -5.47 -1.65 12.59
N LEU A 27 -4.72 -1.19 11.59
CA LEU A 27 -3.29 -0.91 11.77
C LEU A 27 -2.99 0.51 12.24
N GLY A 28 -3.93 1.43 12.12
CA GLY A 28 -3.79 2.78 12.66
C GLY A 28 -3.09 3.79 11.77
N PHE A 29 -3.00 3.53 10.46
CA PHE A 29 -2.50 4.53 9.54
C PHE A 29 -3.48 5.69 9.41
N SER A 30 -2.94 6.92 9.25
CA SER A 30 -3.76 8.11 8.99
C SER A 30 -3.81 8.39 7.50
N VAL A 31 -4.96 8.82 7.01
CA VAL A 31 -5.13 9.21 5.61
C VAL A 31 -4.56 10.60 5.40
N ILE A 32 -3.59 10.74 4.48
CA ILE A 32 -3.06 12.03 4.06
C ILE A 32 -3.95 12.62 2.97
N ARG A 33 -4.23 11.82 1.94
CA ARG A 33 -5.09 12.21 0.82
C ARG A 33 -5.58 10.97 0.09
N GLU A 34 -6.63 11.17 -0.68
CA GLU A 34 -7.26 10.09 -1.42
C GLU A 34 -7.65 10.62 -2.79
N ASN A 35 -7.26 9.91 -3.84
CA ASN A 35 -7.54 10.30 -5.22
C ASN A 35 -8.13 9.14 -6.01
N TYR A 36 -9.23 9.41 -6.69
CA TYR A 36 -9.74 8.54 -7.74
C TYR A 36 -9.09 8.95 -9.06
N ARG A 37 -8.57 7.99 -9.82
CA ARG A 37 -7.94 8.24 -11.11
C ARG A 37 -8.86 7.72 -12.22
N PRO A 38 -9.69 8.59 -12.84
CA PRO A 38 -10.70 8.14 -13.81
C PRO A 38 -10.13 7.49 -15.06
N GLU A 39 -8.96 7.91 -15.52
CA GLU A 39 -8.32 7.32 -16.70
C GLU A 39 -7.89 5.87 -16.48
N ARG A 40 -7.77 5.45 -15.23
CA ARG A 40 -7.39 4.08 -14.85
C ARG A 40 -8.49 3.35 -14.10
N ASP A 41 -9.54 4.07 -13.73
CA ASP A 41 -10.61 3.54 -12.87
C ASP A 41 -10.06 2.87 -11.61
N ASP A 42 -9.16 3.57 -10.93
CA ASP A 42 -8.58 3.08 -9.68
C ASP A 42 -8.46 4.19 -8.64
N TYR A 43 -8.10 3.80 -7.42
CA TYR A 43 -7.87 4.72 -6.31
C TYR A 43 -6.41 4.69 -5.89
N LYS A 44 -5.91 5.86 -5.47
CA LYS A 44 -4.64 5.98 -4.78
C LYS A 44 -4.89 6.66 -3.45
N ILE A 45 -4.59 5.96 -2.36
CA ILE A 45 -4.80 6.45 -1.00
C ILE A 45 -3.42 6.60 -0.36
N ASP A 46 -3.06 7.82 -0.02
CA ASP A 46 -1.79 8.09 0.65
C ASP A 46 -2.01 8.06 2.16
N LEU A 47 -1.30 7.17 2.82
CA LEU A 47 -1.40 6.94 4.26
C LEU A 47 -0.07 7.23 4.93
N GLN A 48 -0.09 7.47 6.24
CA GLN A 48 1.15 7.64 7.00
C GLN A 48 1.06 6.98 8.37
N LEU A 49 2.20 6.51 8.84
CA LEU A 49 2.38 5.99 10.20
C LEU A 49 3.83 6.25 10.62
N ASP A 50 4.01 7.06 11.66
CA ASP A 50 5.31 7.27 12.30
C ASP A 50 6.46 7.56 11.31
N GLY A 51 6.23 8.52 10.41
CA GLY A 51 7.25 8.98 9.46
C GLY A 51 7.40 8.16 8.20
N ILE A 52 6.64 7.08 8.06
CA ILE A 52 6.60 6.27 6.83
C ILE A 52 5.28 6.50 6.12
N GLU A 53 5.35 6.69 4.81
CA GLU A 53 4.14 6.78 3.98
C GLU A 53 3.89 5.46 3.29
N LEU A 54 2.61 5.14 3.16
CA LEU A 54 2.14 3.99 2.42
C LEU A 54 1.21 4.49 1.31
N GLU A 55 1.56 4.20 0.06
CA GLU A 55 0.69 4.48 -1.08
C GLU A 55 -0.11 3.23 -1.37
N LEU A 56 -1.39 3.28 -1.05
CA LEU A 56 -2.30 2.16 -1.26
C LEU A 56 -3.05 2.39 -2.57
N PHE A 57 -2.76 1.55 -3.54
CA PHE A 57 -3.45 1.56 -4.82
C PHE A 57 -4.53 0.50 -4.82
N ILE A 58 -5.76 0.86 -5.19
CA ILE A 58 -6.85 -0.09 -5.35
C ILE A 58 -7.09 -0.27 -6.84
N ILE A 59 -6.64 -1.41 -7.35
CA ILE A 59 -6.65 -1.71 -8.79
C ILE A 59 -7.41 -3.00 -9.03
N LYS A 60 -8.38 -2.94 -9.95
CA LYS A 60 -9.19 -4.10 -10.29
C LYS A 60 -8.43 -5.04 -11.23
N ASN A 61 -8.71 -6.32 -11.11
CA ASN A 61 -8.25 -7.33 -12.07
C ASN A 61 -6.73 -7.48 -12.19
N CYS A 62 -6.01 -7.18 -11.11
CA CYS A 62 -4.59 -7.50 -11.05
C CYS A 62 -4.40 -8.99 -10.81
N PRO A 63 -3.35 -9.60 -11.39
CA PRO A 63 -3.00 -10.95 -11.03
C PRO A 63 -2.56 -11.02 -9.58
N LYS A 64 -2.79 -12.17 -8.95
CA LYS A 64 -2.33 -12.37 -7.59
C LYS A 64 -0.81 -12.38 -7.54
N ARG A 65 -0.26 -11.84 -6.46
CA ARG A 65 1.17 -11.87 -6.23
C ARG A 65 1.64 -13.31 -6.04
N HIS A 66 2.77 -13.64 -6.66
CA HIS A 66 3.38 -14.95 -6.48
C HIS A 66 3.99 -15.08 -5.09
N SER A 67 3.56 -16.08 -4.33
CA SER A 67 4.22 -16.46 -3.08
C SER A 67 4.92 -17.80 -3.22
N TYR A 68 4.51 -18.60 -4.18
CA TYR A 68 5.15 -19.88 -4.51
C TYR A 68 4.97 -20.19 -5.99
N PRO A 69 6.06 -20.50 -6.71
CA PRO A 69 7.46 -20.41 -6.26
C PRO A 69 7.83 -18.96 -5.96
N GLU A 70 8.79 -18.77 -5.05
CA GLU A 70 9.24 -17.44 -4.69
C GLU A 70 9.92 -16.76 -5.88
N ALA A 71 9.70 -15.44 -5.99
CA ALA A 71 10.28 -14.62 -7.03
C ALA A 71 11.28 -13.63 -6.42
N TYR A 72 12.24 -13.19 -7.22
CA TYR A 72 13.18 -12.17 -6.78
C TYR A 72 12.47 -10.85 -6.47
N GLY A 73 12.99 -10.11 -5.51
CA GLY A 73 12.52 -8.80 -5.14
C GLY A 73 12.06 -8.72 -3.69
N LEU A 74 11.23 -7.73 -3.39
CA LEU A 74 10.70 -7.53 -2.06
C LEU A 74 9.87 -8.74 -1.63
N ARG A 75 10.26 -9.37 -0.51
CA ARG A 75 9.58 -10.58 -0.05
C ARG A 75 8.35 -10.26 0.79
N HIS A 76 8.49 -9.38 1.77
CA HIS A 76 7.36 -8.98 2.63
C HIS A 76 7.64 -7.64 3.31
N LEU A 77 6.59 -7.06 3.87
CA LEU A 77 6.65 -5.89 4.73
C LEU A 77 6.18 -6.30 6.12
N ALA A 78 6.94 -5.94 7.15
CA ALA A 78 6.62 -6.31 8.54
C ALA A 78 6.55 -5.07 9.42
N PHE A 79 5.66 -5.11 10.40
CA PHE A 79 5.52 -4.07 11.39
C PHE A 79 5.82 -4.63 12.77
N ALA A 80 6.47 -3.82 13.61
CA ALA A 80 6.67 -4.16 15.01
C ALA A 80 5.43 -3.77 15.83
N VAL A 81 5.10 -4.60 16.80
CA VAL A 81 4.02 -4.35 17.75
C VAL A 81 4.53 -4.31 19.17
#